data_c7195b008ec773f2e98a3eeed83f5252
#
_entry.id   c7195b008ec773f2e98a3eeed83f5252
#
_cell.length_a   1.000
_cell.length_b   1.000
_cell.length_c   1.000
_cell.angle_alpha   90.00
_cell.angle_beta   90.00
_cell.angle_gamma   90.00
#
_symmetry.space_group_name_H-M   'P 1'
#
loop_
_entity.id
_entity.type
_entity.pdbx_description
1 polymer ?
#
loop_
_entity_poly.entity_id
_entity_poly.type
_entity_poly.pdbx_seq_one_letter_code
_entity_poly.pdbx_strand_id
1 'polypeptide(L)'
;MTSPAVVEVGPTQGPTFAGGRKSRSSRGSLTRQKQRIGLFATLPAFIVVASLLFYPIGYAIWISFLKTDGATSKFIGFKNYVDILVAPLVHQVFVTNLKFLVAIPVVIFAGLFTAVLLYQEVWGWRFFRIVFFLPSVLSASVIGLMFRSAFTLNGPINTALISLGLTPINFFARANMAILVVVLALIWAGFGYAMMILLSGLMTIDSDLFAAAEVDGAGWWQRFWYIIIPSIRQQLAFVSIINTLYTFTSLFGFIFVMTAGGPLYSTTTLDYLVYQKAFSASDMGQGSALAIIIFGIIATLTVAQSKYLRNDDGR
;
A
#
# COMPACT_ATOMS: atom_id res chain seq x y z
N MET A 1 -14.72 -89.03 -26.24
CA MET A 1 -13.73 -89.98 -25.66
C MET A 1 -12.40 -89.22 -25.64
N THR A 2 -11.67 -89.38 -24.57
CA THR A 2 -10.36 -88.86 -24.18
C THR A 2 -10.37 -87.49 -23.44
N SER A 3 -10.30 -87.63 -22.14
CA SER A 3 -10.04 -86.62 -21.15
C SER A 3 -8.57 -86.10 -21.26
N PRO A 4 -8.27 -84.80 -21.08
CA PRO A 4 -6.88 -84.36 -20.88
C PRO A 4 -6.58 -84.29 -19.38
N ALA A 5 -5.37 -84.75 -19.05
CA ALA A 5 -4.74 -84.82 -17.74
C ALA A 5 -4.56 -83.52 -17.05
N VAL A 6 -4.82 -83.53 -15.73
CA VAL A 6 -4.49 -82.41 -14.81
C VAL A 6 -2.99 -82.47 -14.52
N VAL A 7 -2.27 -81.43 -14.81
CA VAL A 7 -0.87 -81.23 -14.37
C VAL A 7 -0.88 -80.49 -13.04
N GLU A 8 -0.47 -81.19 -11.96
CA GLU A 8 -0.16 -80.58 -10.63
C GLU A 8 1.10 -79.68 -10.78
N VAL A 9 0.96 -78.36 -10.53
CA VAL A 9 2.10 -77.47 -10.38
C VAL A 9 2.42 -77.35 -8.91
N GLY A 10 3.57 -77.85 -8.54
CA GLY A 10 4.09 -77.76 -7.17
C GLY A 10 4.44 -76.37 -6.73
N PRO A 11 4.53 -76.04 -5.43
CA PRO A 11 4.72 -74.68 -4.92
C PRO A 11 6.10 -74.13 -5.27
N THR A 12 6.12 -73.03 -6.07
CA THR A 12 7.33 -72.24 -6.34
C THR A 12 7.70 -71.40 -5.10
N GLN A 13 8.88 -71.70 -4.55
CA GLN A 13 9.50 -70.92 -3.49
C GLN A 13 9.82 -69.51 -4.03
N GLY A 14 9.14 -68.49 -3.46
CA GLY A 14 9.43 -67.09 -3.76
C GLY A 14 10.80 -66.65 -3.24
N PRO A 15 11.48 -65.69 -3.88
CA PRO A 15 12.77 -65.19 -3.45
C PRO A 15 12.68 -64.45 -2.12
N THR A 16 13.47 -64.88 -1.14
CA THR A 16 13.71 -64.22 0.14
C THR A 16 14.37 -62.87 -0.12
N PHE A 17 13.63 -61.76 0.06
CA PHE A 17 14.21 -60.43 0.08
C PHE A 17 15.05 -60.24 1.33
N ALA A 18 16.35 -60.31 1.21
CA ALA A 18 17.33 -59.92 2.22
C ALA A 18 17.12 -58.42 2.60
N GLY A 19 16.95 -58.20 3.90
CA GLY A 19 16.66 -56.87 4.46
C GLY A 19 17.66 -55.80 4.04
N GLY A 20 17.19 -54.86 3.25
CA GLY A 20 17.95 -53.68 2.87
C GLY A 20 18.26 -52.80 4.10
N ARG A 21 19.53 -52.76 4.49
CA ARG A 21 20.08 -51.81 5.48
C ARG A 21 19.72 -50.40 5.07
N LYS A 22 18.77 -49.76 5.77
CA LYS A 22 18.46 -48.35 5.60
C LYS A 22 19.69 -47.52 5.92
N SER A 23 20.35 -47.02 4.89
CA SER A 23 21.41 -46.03 4.98
C SER A 23 20.81 -44.68 5.48
N ARG A 24 20.81 -44.50 6.79
CA ARG A 24 20.23 -43.34 7.50
C ARG A 24 21.16 -42.14 7.67
N SER A 25 22.41 -42.18 7.11
CA SER A 25 23.46 -41.23 7.49
C SER A 25 23.81 -40.13 6.45
N SER A 26 23.28 -40.13 5.21
CA SER A 26 23.72 -39.18 4.21
C SER A 26 22.81 -37.93 4.00
N ARG A 27 21.54 -38.00 4.49
CA ARG A 27 20.59 -36.88 4.29
C ARG A 27 20.93 -35.63 5.10
N GLY A 28 21.51 -35.76 6.29
CA GLY A 28 21.81 -34.62 7.17
C GLY A 28 23.00 -33.77 6.72
N SER A 29 24.02 -34.37 6.09
CA SER A 29 25.22 -33.63 5.62
C SER A 29 24.94 -32.84 4.34
N LEU A 30 24.21 -33.43 3.41
CA LEU A 30 23.81 -32.78 2.14
C LEU A 30 22.87 -31.60 2.36
N THR A 31 21.98 -31.70 3.38
CA THR A 31 21.08 -30.61 3.73
C THR A 31 21.85 -29.42 4.32
N ARG A 32 22.80 -29.68 5.22
CA ARG A 32 23.66 -28.62 5.80
C ARG A 32 24.58 -27.95 4.76
N GLN A 33 25.13 -28.73 3.82
CA GLN A 33 25.96 -28.17 2.75
C GLN A 33 25.14 -27.31 1.78
N LYS A 34 23.93 -27.75 1.39
CA LYS A 34 23.00 -26.95 0.59
C LYS A 34 22.56 -25.68 1.31
N GLN A 35 22.30 -25.74 2.62
CA GLN A 35 21.96 -24.57 3.43
C GLN A 35 23.13 -23.56 3.48
N ARG A 36 24.37 -24.01 3.65
CA ARG A 36 25.55 -23.12 3.63
C ARG A 36 25.76 -22.47 2.26
N ILE A 37 25.66 -23.25 1.18
CA ILE A 37 25.77 -22.70 -0.19
C ILE A 37 24.65 -21.68 -0.45
N GLY A 38 23.41 -21.98 -0.04
CA GLY A 38 22.31 -21.04 -0.13
C GLY A 38 22.57 -19.75 0.67
N LEU A 39 23.08 -19.87 1.90
CA LEU A 39 23.44 -18.72 2.72
C LEU A 39 24.54 -17.87 2.09
N PHE A 40 25.61 -18.48 1.57
CA PHE A 40 26.68 -17.76 0.88
C PHE A 40 26.21 -17.11 -0.42
N ALA A 41 25.31 -17.73 -1.16
CA ALA A 41 24.76 -17.18 -2.39
C ALA A 41 23.83 -15.97 -2.12
N THR A 42 23.10 -15.94 -0.98
CA THR A 42 22.23 -14.83 -0.60
C THR A 42 22.95 -13.71 0.17
N LEU A 43 24.14 -13.99 0.71
CA LEU A 43 24.90 -13.05 1.54
C LEU A 43 25.22 -11.72 0.84
N PRO A 44 25.68 -11.66 -0.44
CA PRO A 44 25.93 -10.41 -1.13
C PRO A 44 24.68 -9.54 -1.25
N ALA A 45 23.53 -10.14 -1.61
CA ALA A 45 22.24 -9.44 -1.69
C ALA A 45 21.81 -8.92 -0.31
N PHE A 46 21.98 -9.73 0.74
CA PHE A 46 21.67 -9.33 2.11
C PHE A 46 22.56 -8.16 2.58
N ILE A 47 23.86 -8.18 2.29
CA ILE A 47 24.77 -7.08 2.64
C ILE A 47 24.36 -5.79 1.94
N VAL A 48 24.03 -5.84 0.64
CA VAL A 48 23.55 -4.66 -0.10
C VAL A 48 22.27 -4.12 0.51
N VAL A 49 21.28 -4.96 0.75
CA VAL A 49 20.01 -4.54 1.38
C VAL A 49 20.25 -4.01 2.79
N ALA A 50 21.06 -4.69 3.59
CA ALA A 50 21.37 -4.26 4.94
C ALA A 50 22.06 -2.90 4.97
N SER A 51 23.06 -2.67 4.11
CA SER A 51 23.78 -1.39 4.06
C SER A 51 22.93 -0.24 3.54
N LEU A 52 22.07 -0.49 2.54
CA LEU A 52 21.25 0.57 1.95
C LEU A 52 19.99 0.89 2.76
N LEU A 53 19.46 -0.07 3.51
CA LEU A 53 18.23 0.11 4.28
C LEU A 53 18.50 0.36 5.78
N PHE A 54 19.23 -0.54 6.44
CA PHE A 54 19.38 -0.47 7.90
C PHE A 54 20.39 0.59 8.35
N TYR A 55 21.46 0.84 7.56
CA TYR A 55 22.42 1.87 7.92
C TYR A 55 21.79 3.29 7.95
N PRO A 56 21.05 3.75 6.91
CA PRO A 56 20.40 5.06 6.95
C PRO A 56 19.35 5.17 8.08
N ILE A 57 18.61 4.09 8.35
CA ILE A 57 17.64 4.08 9.46
C ILE A 57 18.37 4.22 10.80
N GLY A 58 19.41 3.43 11.03
CA GLY A 58 20.22 3.52 12.25
C GLY A 58 20.87 4.91 12.42
N TYR A 59 21.33 5.49 11.32
CA TYR A 59 21.89 6.84 11.30
C TYR A 59 20.83 7.91 11.60
N ALA A 60 19.63 7.79 11.04
CA ALA A 60 18.52 8.69 11.35
C ALA A 60 18.10 8.59 12.83
N ILE A 61 18.07 7.36 13.39
CA ILE A 61 17.84 7.17 14.84
C ILE A 61 18.93 7.86 15.66
N TRP A 62 20.19 7.74 15.27
CA TRP A 62 21.29 8.43 15.99
C TRP A 62 21.15 9.95 15.91
N ILE A 63 20.91 10.51 14.71
CA ILE A 63 20.73 11.95 14.51
C ILE A 63 19.54 12.49 15.32
N SER A 64 18.50 11.73 15.51
CA SER A 64 17.31 12.15 16.24
C SER A 64 17.58 12.53 17.71
N PHE A 65 18.68 12.03 18.30
CA PHE A 65 19.12 12.40 19.64
C PHE A 65 20.08 13.60 19.68
N LEU A 66 20.39 14.14 18.51
CA LEU A 66 21.31 15.28 18.37
C LEU A 66 20.55 16.57 18.05
N LYS A 67 21.04 17.69 18.51
CA LYS A 67 20.78 18.98 17.91
C LYS A 67 21.86 19.17 16.83
N THR A 68 21.46 19.14 15.55
CA THR A 68 22.44 19.22 14.46
C THR A 68 21.84 19.88 13.22
N ASP A 69 22.66 20.72 12.60
CA ASP A 69 22.43 21.37 11.30
C ASP A 69 23.14 20.61 10.15
N GLY A 70 23.79 19.49 10.46
CA GLY A 70 24.62 18.72 9.55
C GLY A 70 26.11 19.06 9.64
N ALA A 71 26.48 20.25 10.10
CA ALA A 71 27.89 20.68 10.29
C ALA A 71 28.30 20.57 11.76
N THR A 72 27.45 21.01 12.66
CA THR A 72 27.69 20.95 14.12
C THR A 72 26.70 19.97 14.77
N SER A 73 27.17 19.27 15.79
CA SER A 73 26.32 18.27 16.45
C SER A 73 26.54 18.32 17.97
N LYS A 74 25.43 18.36 18.72
CA LYS A 74 25.43 18.28 20.18
C LYS A 74 24.40 17.23 20.61
N PHE A 75 24.83 16.29 21.45
CA PHE A 75 23.91 15.32 22.05
C PHE A 75 22.94 15.98 23.02
N ILE A 76 21.64 15.81 22.82
CA ILE A 76 20.58 16.39 23.65
C ILE A 76 19.55 15.33 24.12
N GLY A 77 19.83 14.05 23.90
CA GLY A 77 18.94 12.95 24.30
C GLY A 77 17.55 13.04 23.66
N PHE A 78 16.52 12.83 24.43
CA PHE A 78 15.11 12.81 23.96
C PHE A 78 14.48 14.19 23.74
N LYS A 79 15.24 15.28 23.87
CA LYS A 79 14.68 16.64 23.80
C LYS A 79 13.95 16.90 22.48
N ASN A 80 14.46 16.45 21.33
CA ASN A 80 13.79 16.59 20.05
C ASN A 80 12.39 15.96 20.04
N TYR A 81 12.25 14.78 20.65
CA TYR A 81 10.96 14.08 20.73
C TYR A 81 9.95 14.84 21.60
N VAL A 82 10.40 15.36 22.75
CA VAL A 82 9.55 16.15 23.64
C VAL A 82 9.10 17.43 22.92
N ASP A 83 10.05 18.17 22.33
CA ASP A 83 9.77 19.42 21.62
C ASP A 83 8.76 19.19 20.47
N ILE A 84 8.86 18.08 19.74
CA ILE A 84 7.93 17.71 18.66
C ILE A 84 6.54 17.37 19.22
N LEU A 85 6.47 16.55 20.27
CA LEU A 85 5.19 16.08 20.81
C LEU A 85 4.36 17.21 21.46
N VAL A 86 5.01 18.26 21.98
CA VAL A 86 4.30 19.41 22.57
C VAL A 86 4.06 20.55 21.58
N ALA A 87 4.63 20.48 20.36
CA ALA A 87 4.51 21.56 19.37
C ALA A 87 3.09 21.64 18.80
N PRO A 88 2.37 22.77 18.93
CA PRO A 88 1.03 22.94 18.38
C PRO A 88 0.96 22.71 16.86
N LEU A 89 2.01 23.12 16.13
CA LEU A 89 2.11 22.91 14.69
C LEU A 89 2.09 21.42 14.32
N VAL A 90 2.78 20.57 15.08
CA VAL A 90 2.82 19.13 14.80
C VAL A 90 1.42 18.50 14.99
N HIS A 91 0.70 18.94 16.04
CA HIS A 91 -0.68 18.51 16.26
C HIS A 91 -1.61 18.95 15.11
N GLN A 92 -1.48 20.20 14.65
CA GLN A 92 -2.25 20.69 13.49
C GLN A 92 -1.95 19.87 12.23
N VAL A 93 -0.68 19.60 11.95
CA VAL A 93 -0.24 18.82 10.80
C VAL A 93 -0.70 17.36 10.90
N PHE A 94 -0.67 16.76 12.09
CA PHE A 94 -1.23 15.43 12.31
C PHE A 94 -2.73 15.37 12.00
N VAL A 95 -3.51 16.35 12.47
CA VAL A 95 -4.95 16.46 12.13
C VAL A 95 -5.15 16.64 10.62
N THR A 96 -4.27 17.38 9.95
CA THR A 96 -4.32 17.53 8.48
C THR A 96 -4.09 16.19 7.78
N ASN A 97 -3.13 15.37 8.21
CA ASN A 97 -2.95 14.01 7.69
C ASN A 97 -4.21 13.15 7.87
N LEU A 98 -4.88 13.25 9.04
CA LEU A 98 -6.14 12.55 9.28
C LEU A 98 -7.25 12.99 8.33
N LYS A 99 -7.32 14.28 7.97
CA LYS A 99 -8.29 14.78 6.96
C LYS A 99 -8.05 14.14 5.59
N PHE A 100 -6.81 13.90 5.20
CA PHE A 100 -6.51 13.24 3.93
C PHE A 100 -6.91 11.75 3.90
N LEU A 101 -7.09 11.09 5.05
CA LEU A 101 -7.64 9.73 5.10
C LEU A 101 -9.05 9.63 4.51
N VAL A 102 -9.79 10.75 4.43
CA VAL A 102 -11.11 10.81 3.77
C VAL A 102 -11.02 10.40 2.29
N ALA A 103 -9.87 10.55 1.64
CA ALA A 103 -9.68 10.07 0.28
C ALA A 103 -9.79 8.55 0.17
N ILE A 104 -9.43 7.78 1.21
CA ILE A 104 -9.32 6.31 1.16
C ILE A 104 -10.65 5.62 0.84
N PRO A 105 -11.75 5.87 1.58
CA PRO A 105 -13.04 5.23 1.25
C PRO A 105 -13.52 5.61 -0.16
N VAL A 106 -13.23 6.82 -0.63
CA VAL A 106 -13.60 7.25 -1.99
C VAL A 106 -12.75 6.55 -3.05
N VAL A 107 -11.44 6.41 -2.81
CA VAL A 107 -10.53 5.63 -3.68
C VAL A 107 -10.97 4.18 -3.78
N ILE A 108 -11.31 3.56 -2.64
CA ILE A 108 -11.77 2.16 -2.61
C ILE A 108 -13.11 2.03 -3.34
N PHE A 109 -14.05 2.94 -3.09
CA PHE A 109 -15.35 2.91 -3.76
C PHE A 109 -15.21 3.10 -5.28
N ALA A 110 -14.46 4.11 -5.73
CA ALA A 110 -14.22 4.36 -7.15
C ALA A 110 -13.46 3.19 -7.79
N GLY A 111 -12.44 2.65 -7.11
CA GLY A 111 -11.69 1.48 -7.56
C GLY A 111 -12.56 0.24 -7.66
N LEU A 112 -13.41 -0.03 -6.66
CA LEU A 112 -14.32 -1.18 -6.68
C LEU A 112 -15.39 -1.05 -7.77
N PHE A 113 -15.99 0.12 -7.87
CA PHE A 113 -17.00 0.39 -8.89
C PHE A 113 -16.45 0.16 -10.30
N THR A 114 -15.27 0.72 -10.60
CA THR A 114 -14.61 0.52 -11.90
C THR A 114 -14.13 -0.92 -12.09
N ALA A 115 -13.66 -1.60 -11.03
CA ALA A 115 -13.26 -3.01 -11.10
C ALA A 115 -14.45 -3.92 -11.46
N VAL A 116 -15.63 -3.70 -10.86
CA VAL A 116 -16.86 -4.46 -11.15
C VAL A 116 -17.32 -4.24 -12.61
N LEU A 117 -17.27 -2.99 -13.12
CA LEU A 117 -17.60 -2.70 -14.51
C LEU A 117 -16.64 -3.43 -15.47
N LEU A 118 -15.35 -3.44 -15.17
CA LEU A 118 -14.35 -4.14 -15.99
C LEU A 118 -14.46 -5.66 -15.89
N TYR A 119 -14.85 -6.19 -14.72
CA TYR A 119 -15.11 -7.61 -14.52
C TYR A 119 -16.29 -8.12 -15.37
N GLN A 120 -17.32 -7.28 -15.57
CA GLN A 120 -18.45 -7.58 -16.44
C GLN A 120 -18.14 -7.45 -17.93
N GLU A 121 -16.89 -7.17 -18.30
CA GLU A 121 -16.42 -7.02 -19.67
C GLU A 121 -17.27 -6.08 -20.54
N VAL A 122 -17.77 -4.98 -19.95
CA VAL A 122 -18.53 -3.94 -20.66
C VAL A 122 -17.79 -3.49 -21.92
N TRP A 123 -18.54 -3.04 -22.95
CA TRP A 123 -17.94 -2.62 -24.20
C TRP A 123 -16.77 -1.65 -24.02
N GLY A 124 -15.61 -1.96 -24.62
CA GLY A 124 -14.39 -1.14 -24.49
C GLY A 124 -13.59 -1.37 -23.18
N TRP A 125 -13.88 -2.39 -22.37
CA TRP A 125 -13.26 -2.63 -21.08
C TRP A 125 -11.71 -2.63 -21.11
N ARG A 126 -11.08 -3.13 -22.17
CA ARG A 126 -9.61 -3.13 -22.35
C ARG A 126 -9.04 -1.72 -22.43
N PHE A 127 -9.72 -0.83 -23.16
CA PHE A 127 -9.34 0.58 -23.26
C PHE A 127 -9.55 1.29 -21.92
N PHE A 128 -10.70 1.15 -21.29
CA PHE A 128 -10.98 1.76 -19.99
C PHE A 128 -10.03 1.30 -18.89
N ARG A 129 -9.63 0.03 -18.89
CA ARG A 129 -8.62 -0.49 -17.98
C ARG A 129 -7.31 0.29 -18.05
N ILE A 130 -6.83 0.61 -19.27
CA ILE A 130 -5.60 1.39 -19.46
C ILE A 130 -5.81 2.84 -19.01
N VAL A 131 -6.90 3.47 -19.44
CA VAL A 131 -7.20 4.88 -19.12
C VAL A 131 -7.36 5.10 -17.63
N PHE A 132 -8.05 4.21 -16.92
CA PHE A 132 -8.25 4.33 -15.46
C PHE A 132 -6.97 4.04 -14.67
N PHE A 133 -6.09 3.19 -15.20
CA PHE A 133 -4.81 2.91 -14.56
C PHE A 133 -3.74 3.99 -14.82
N LEU A 134 -3.85 4.73 -15.92
CA LEU A 134 -2.85 5.71 -16.36
C LEU A 134 -2.46 6.74 -15.27
N PRO A 135 -3.40 7.33 -14.49
CA PRO A 135 -3.03 8.26 -13.42
C PRO A 135 -2.08 7.67 -12.38
N SER A 136 -2.23 6.39 -12.06
CA SER A 136 -1.42 5.72 -11.04
C SER A 136 0.05 5.53 -11.43
N VAL A 137 0.38 5.69 -12.70
CA VAL A 137 1.76 5.56 -13.23
C VAL A 137 2.49 6.91 -13.19
N LEU A 138 1.75 8.01 -13.12
CA LEU A 138 2.34 9.35 -13.07
C LEU A 138 2.96 9.63 -11.69
N SER A 139 4.05 10.41 -11.68
CA SER A 139 4.63 10.82 -10.40
C SER A 139 3.71 11.80 -9.65
N ALA A 140 3.73 11.76 -8.31
CA ALA A 140 2.96 12.64 -7.45
C ALA A 140 3.17 14.13 -7.79
N SER A 141 4.41 14.52 -8.12
CA SER A 141 4.74 15.91 -8.48
C SER A 141 4.14 16.32 -9.83
N VAL A 142 4.09 15.43 -10.82
CA VAL A 142 3.45 15.70 -12.12
C VAL A 142 1.94 15.89 -11.94
N ILE A 143 1.29 14.99 -11.21
CA ILE A 143 -0.13 15.09 -10.89
C ILE A 143 -0.39 16.39 -10.11
N GLY A 144 0.45 16.68 -9.11
CA GLY A 144 0.38 17.92 -8.33
C GLY A 144 0.45 19.17 -9.20
N LEU A 145 1.36 19.21 -10.18
CA LEU A 145 1.48 20.32 -11.12
C LEU A 145 0.25 20.45 -12.03
N MET A 146 -0.28 19.33 -12.54
CA MET A 146 -1.51 19.31 -13.35
C MET A 146 -2.69 19.88 -12.56
N PHE A 147 -2.90 19.41 -11.33
CA PHE A 147 -3.99 19.91 -10.48
C PHE A 147 -3.78 21.39 -10.09
N ARG A 148 -2.55 21.77 -9.73
CA ARG A 148 -2.24 23.17 -9.46
C ARG A 148 -2.61 24.06 -10.66
N SER A 149 -2.17 23.70 -11.85
CA SER A 149 -2.45 24.47 -13.07
C SER A 149 -3.95 24.49 -13.39
N ALA A 150 -4.66 23.38 -13.20
CA ALA A 150 -6.09 23.30 -13.46
C ALA A 150 -6.93 24.16 -12.52
N PHE A 151 -6.55 24.26 -11.24
CA PHE A 151 -7.32 24.94 -10.18
C PHE A 151 -6.81 26.35 -9.84
N THR A 152 -5.82 26.91 -10.58
CA THR A 152 -5.44 28.34 -10.45
C THR A 152 -6.57 29.25 -10.91
N LEU A 153 -6.48 30.55 -10.56
CA LEU A 153 -7.49 31.54 -10.97
C LEU A 153 -7.69 31.59 -12.49
N ASN A 154 -6.60 31.48 -13.26
CA ASN A 154 -6.62 31.49 -14.72
C ASN A 154 -6.62 30.07 -15.32
N GLY A 155 -6.88 29.04 -14.51
CA GLY A 155 -6.90 27.65 -14.94
C GLY A 155 -8.21 27.24 -15.62
N PRO A 156 -8.22 26.08 -16.32
CA PRO A 156 -9.38 25.61 -17.07
C PRO A 156 -10.63 25.42 -16.19
N ILE A 157 -10.50 25.09 -14.92
CA ILE A 157 -11.64 24.95 -14.00
C ILE A 157 -12.34 26.30 -13.80
N ASN A 158 -11.60 27.36 -13.53
CA ASN A 158 -12.18 28.69 -13.38
C ASN A 158 -12.70 29.26 -14.72
N THR A 159 -12.05 28.96 -15.83
CA THR A 159 -12.56 29.29 -17.16
C THR A 159 -13.91 28.65 -17.42
N ALA A 160 -14.07 27.36 -17.05
CA ALA A 160 -15.36 26.68 -17.15
C ALA A 160 -16.43 27.27 -16.20
N LEU A 161 -16.07 27.65 -14.96
CA LEU A 161 -16.98 28.31 -14.03
C LEU A 161 -17.48 29.65 -14.61
N ILE A 162 -16.58 30.46 -15.16
CA ILE A 162 -16.93 31.75 -15.79
C ILE A 162 -17.86 31.55 -16.99
N SER A 163 -17.62 30.54 -17.83
CA SER A 163 -18.49 30.24 -18.98
C SER A 163 -19.91 29.80 -18.57
N LEU A 164 -20.06 29.28 -17.34
CA LEU A 164 -21.36 28.94 -16.73
C LEU A 164 -21.98 30.13 -15.97
N GLY A 165 -21.40 31.34 -16.04
CA GLY A 165 -21.89 32.52 -15.33
C GLY A 165 -21.56 32.53 -13.83
N LEU A 166 -20.65 31.68 -13.37
CA LEU A 166 -20.23 31.61 -11.97
C LEU A 166 -18.99 32.47 -11.72
N THR A 167 -18.80 32.91 -10.48
CA THR A 167 -17.62 33.67 -10.08
C THR A 167 -16.39 32.77 -9.97
N PRO A 168 -15.20 33.19 -10.38
CA PRO A 168 -13.98 32.42 -10.23
C PRO A 168 -13.64 32.23 -8.75
N ILE A 169 -13.12 31.01 -8.42
CA ILE A 169 -12.78 30.60 -7.08
C ILE A 169 -11.27 30.54 -6.93
N ASN A 170 -10.72 31.20 -5.90
CA ASN A 170 -9.34 31.01 -5.52
C ASN A 170 -9.24 29.78 -4.59
N PHE A 171 -9.07 28.60 -5.20
CA PHE A 171 -9.04 27.33 -4.48
C PHE A 171 -7.90 27.25 -3.47
N PHE A 172 -6.75 27.82 -3.75
CA PHE A 172 -5.56 27.74 -2.89
C PHE A 172 -5.47 28.85 -1.83
N ALA A 173 -6.37 29.83 -1.84
CA ALA A 173 -6.41 30.89 -0.83
C ALA A 173 -7.17 30.46 0.45
N ARG A 174 -8.03 29.43 0.38
CA ARG A 174 -8.85 28.96 1.50
C ARG A 174 -8.45 27.56 1.89
N ALA A 175 -8.20 27.33 3.18
CA ALA A 175 -7.74 26.05 3.73
C ALA A 175 -8.60 24.84 3.27
N ASN A 176 -9.92 24.94 3.39
CA ASN A 176 -10.81 23.81 3.05
C ASN A 176 -10.82 23.53 1.53
N MET A 177 -10.71 24.57 0.69
CA MET A 177 -10.65 24.40 -0.76
C MET A 177 -9.30 23.80 -1.20
N ALA A 178 -8.20 24.24 -0.59
CA ALA A 178 -6.89 23.67 -0.86
C ALA A 178 -6.83 22.19 -0.47
N ILE A 179 -7.38 21.81 0.71
CA ILE A 179 -7.51 20.41 1.14
C ILE A 179 -8.38 19.62 0.13
N LEU A 180 -9.51 20.17 -0.30
CA LEU A 180 -10.39 19.52 -1.29
C LEU A 180 -9.66 19.21 -2.59
N VAL A 181 -8.90 20.18 -3.14
CA VAL A 181 -8.14 19.98 -4.39
C VAL A 181 -7.08 18.88 -4.22
N VAL A 182 -6.38 18.85 -3.06
CA VAL A 182 -5.42 17.78 -2.77
C VAL A 182 -6.13 16.43 -2.67
N VAL A 183 -7.25 16.34 -1.97
CA VAL A 183 -8.05 15.10 -1.86
C VAL A 183 -8.51 14.62 -3.24
N LEU A 184 -8.97 15.50 -4.11
CA LEU A 184 -9.35 15.14 -5.50
C LEU A 184 -8.15 14.60 -6.28
N ALA A 185 -6.97 15.20 -6.13
CA ALA A 185 -5.75 14.70 -6.76
C ALA A 185 -5.37 13.31 -6.25
N LEU A 186 -5.49 13.06 -4.94
CA LEU A 186 -5.22 11.75 -4.32
C LEU A 186 -6.20 10.68 -4.81
N ILE A 187 -7.49 11.00 -4.91
CA ILE A 187 -8.51 10.09 -5.43
C ILE A 187 -8.18 9.73 -6.88
N TRP A 188 -7.93 10.75 -7.72
CA TRP A 188 -7.62 10.54 -9.13
C TRP A 188 -6.34 9.73 -9.36
N ALA A 189 -5.31 9.93 -8.53
CA ALA A 189 -4.06 9.17 -8.59
C ALA A 189 -4.23 7.73 -8.10
N GLY A 190 -5.05 7.51 -7.06
CA GLY A 190 -5.08 6.24 -6.32
C GLY A 190 -6.11 5.23 -6.82
N PHE A 191 -7.24 5.68 -7.40
CA PHE A 191 -8.36 4.76 -7.71
C PHE A 191 -7.99 3.71 -8.76
N GLY A 192 -7.15 4.02 -9.73
CA GLY A 192 -6.73 3.09 -10.77
C GLY A 192 -5.90 1.92 -10.22
N TYR A 193 -5.01 2.20 -9.27
CA TYR A 193 -4.26 1.16 -8.56
C TYR A 193 -5.19 0.27 -7.71
N ALA A 194 -6.10 0.90 -6.96
CA ALA A 194 -7.13 0.19 -6.19
C ALA A 194 -7.99 -0.70 -7.09
N MET A 195 -8.44 -0.17 -8.24
CA MET A 195 -9.19 -0.91 -9.25
C MET A 195 -8.46 -2.18 -9.71
N MET A 196 -7.15 -2.09 -10.01
CA MET A 196 -6.38 -3.26 -10.48
C MET A 196 -6.28 -4.36 -9.43
N ILE A 197 -6.05 -4.00 -8.16
CA ILE A 197 -5.99 -4.97 -7.06
C ILE A 197 -7.36 -5.60 -6.83
N LEU A 198 -8.43 -4.80 -6.80
CA LEU A 198 -9.77 -5.29 -6.58
C LEU A 198 -10.27 -6.14 -7.75
N LEU A 199 -9.94 -5.75 -9.00
CA LEU A 199 -10.24 -6.55 -10.18
C LEU A 199 -9.55 -7.93 -10.12
N SER A 200 -8.28 -7.98 -9.69
CA SER A 200 -7.58 -9.27 -9.53
C SER A 200 -8.28 -10.16 -8.49
N GLY A 201 -8.82 -9.57 -7.42
CA GLY A 201 -9.63 -10.29 -6.44
C GLY A 201 -10.95 -10.81 -7.02
N LEU A 202 -11.66 -9.97 -7.80
CA LEU A 202 -12.90 -10.38 -8.46
C LEU A 202 -12.69 -11.57 -9.42
N MET A 203 -11.56 -11.61 -10.11
CA MET A 203 -11.22 -12.70 -11.04
C MET A 203 -10.93 -14.05 -10.34
N THR A 204 -10.76 -14.07 -9.02
CA THR A 204 -10.58 -15.32 -8.25
C THR A 204 -11.88 -15.90 -7.71
N ILE A 205 -13.02 -15.21 -7.87
CA ILE A 205 -14.31 -15.69 -7.41
C ILE A 205 -14.80 -16.77 -8.37
N ASP A 206 -15.22 -17.91 -7.80
CA ASP A 206 -15.77 -19.01 -8.58
C ASP A 206 -17.09 -18.60 -9.26
N SER A 207 -17.17 -18.81 -10.56
CA SER A 207 -18.36 -18.53 -11.36
C SER A 207 -19.60 -19.31 -10.89
N ASP A 208 -19.41 -20.50 -10.31
CA ASP A 208 -20.49 -21.35 -9.83
C ASP A 208 -21.24 -20.70 -8.65
N LEU A 209 -20.57 -19.84 -7.86
CA LEU A 209 -21.23 -19.05 -6.81
C LEU A 209 -22.24 -18.06 -7.40
N PHE A 210 -21.93 -17.44 -8.52
CA PHE A 210 -22.84 -16.52 -9.20
C PHE A 210 -24.01 -17.27 -9.85
N ALA A 211 -23.73 -18.43 -10.45
CA ALA A 211 -24.75 -19.28 -11.06
C ALA A 211 -25.75 -19.81 -10.01
N ALA A 212 -25.25 -20.30 -8.87
CA ALA A 212 -26.09 -20.74 -7.75
C ALA A 212 -26.99 -19.60 -7.21
N ALA A 213 -26.40 -18.43 -7.01
CA ALA A 213 -27.15 -17.26 -6.53
C ALA A 213 -28.22 -16.79 -7.53
N GLU A 214 -28.00 -16.98 -8.83
CA GLU A 214 -28.97 -16.66 -9.87
C GLU A 214 -30.17 -17.64 -9.83
N VAL A 215 -29.91 -18.94 -9.63
CA VAL A 215 -30.95 -19.96 -9.43
C VAL A 215 -31.77 -19.68 -8.17
N ASP A 216 -31.14 -19.19 -7.09
CA ASP A 216 -31.80 -18.77 -5.84
C ASP A 216 -32.55 -17.44 -5.98
N GLY A 217 -32.55 -16.78 -7.15
CA GLY A 217 -33.22 -15.51 -7.39
C GLY A 217 -32.54 -14.29 -6.77
N ALA A 218 -31.26 -14.39 -6.39
CA ALA A 218 -30.52 -13.28 -5.80
C ALA A 218 -30.31 -12.13 -6.80
N GLY A 219 -30.81 -10.95 -6.45
CA GLY A 219 -30.62 -9.73 -7.19
C GLY A 219 -29.16 -9.23 -7.15
N TRP A 220 -28.84 -8.23 -8.01
CA TRP A 220 -27.49 -7.69 -8.12
C TRP A 220 -26.93 -7.20 -6.75
N TRP A 221 -27.72 -6.47 -5.97
CA TRP A 221 -27.31 -5.98 -4.65
C TRP A 221 -27.05 -7.10 -3.64
N GLN A 222 -27.80 -8.18 -3.70
CA GLN A 222 -27.57 -9.34 -2.84
C GLN A 222 -26.26 -10.02 -3.21
N ARG A 223 -26.00 -10.26 -4.50
CA ARG A 223 -24.72 -10.80 -4.99
C ARG A 223 -23.55 -9.89 -4.62
N PHE A 224 -23.72 -8.56 -4.73
CA PHE A 224 -22.69 -7.60 -4.36
C PHE A 224 -22.29 -7.71 -2.88
N TRP A 225 -23.26 -7.66 -1.97
CA TRP A 225 -22.98 -7.65 -0.53
C TRP A 225 -22.65 -9.01 0.06
N TYR A 226 -23.25 -10.10 -0.45
CA TYR A 226 -23.10 -11.44 0.12
C TYR A 226 -22.10 -12.34 -0.60
N ILE A 227 -21.71 -12.02 -1.85
CA ILE A 227 -20.71 -12.78 -2.59
C ILE A 227 -19.47 -11.93 -2.87
N ILE A 228 -19.62 -10.79 -3.56
CA ILE A 228 -18.47 -10.00 -4.01
C ILE A 228 -17.67 -9.46 -2.81
N ILE A 229 -18.29 -8.66 -1.95
CA ILE A 229 -17.59 -8.00 -0.83
C ILE A 229 -16.88 -9.01 0.10
N PRO A 230 -17.54 -10.10 0.54
CA PRO A 230 -16.86 -11.10 1.38
C PRO A 230 -15.71 -11.81 0.69
N SER A 231 -15.86 -12.10 -0.62
CA SER A 231 -14.83 -12.83 -1.37
C SER A 231 -13.55 -12.00 -1.60
N ILE A 232 -13.66 -10.68 -1.74
CA ILE A 232 -12.52 -9.78 -1.97
C ILE A 232 -12.09 -9.03 -0.70
N ARG A 233 -12.52 -9.46 0.49
CA ARG A 233 -12.20 -8.75 1.75
C ARG A 233 -10.70 -8.58 1.98
N GLN A 234 -9.87 -9.55 1.61
CA GLN A 234 -8.42 -9.47 1.73
C GLN A 234 -7.84 -8.37 0.83
N GLN A 235 -8.34 -8.25 -0.41
CA GLN A 235 -7.92 -7.20 -1.34
C GLN A 235 -8.40 -5.81 -0.88
N LEU A 236 -9.64 -5.70 -0.38
CA LEU A 236 -10.15 -4.46 0.21
C LEU A 236 -9.29 -4.00 1.38
N ALA A 237 -8.93 -4.91 2.23
CA ALA A 237 -8.07 -4.67 3.36
C ALA A 237 -6.66 -4.27 2.94
N PHE A 238 -6.06 -4.97 1.99
CA PHE A 238 -4.75 -4.64 1.44
C PHE A 238 -4.73 -3.23 0.85
N VAL A 239 -5.74 -2.88 0.03
CA VAL A 239 -5.88 -1.54 -0.55
C VAL A 239 -6.01 -0.48 0.56
N SER A 240 -6.78 -0.76 1.63
CA SER A 240 -6.93 0.14 2.77
C SER A 240 -5.61 0.39 3.49
N ILE A 241 -4.83 -0.68 3.76
CA ILE A 241 -3.52 -0.58 4.41
C ILE A 241 -2.56 0.24 3.57
N ILE A 242 -2.43 -0.09 2.28
CA ILE A 242 -1.50 0.59 1.38
C ILE A 242 -1.85 2.08 1.25
N ASN A 243 -3.13 2.44 1.09
CA ASN A 243 -3.53 3.85 1.02
C ASN A 243 -3.32 4.58 2.35
N THR A 244 -3.50 3.92 3.50
CA THR A 244 -3.17 4.50 4.80
C THR A 244 -1.67 4.79 4.91
N LEU A 245 -0.81 3.83 4.57
CA LEU A 245 0.63 4.02 4.52
C LEU A 245 1.01 5.19 3.61
N TYR A 246 0.46 5.21 2.40
CA TYR A 246 0.72 6.25 1.41
C TYR A 246 0.36 7.65 1.92
N THR A 247 -0.76 7.79 2.63
CA THR A 247 -1.21 9.07 3.20
C THR A 247 -0.25 9.64 4.26
N PHE A 248 0.51 8.78 4.95
CA PHE A 248 1.47 9.24 5.95
C PHE A 248 2.90 9.40 5.45
N THR A 249 3.26 8.79 4.29
CA THR A 249 4.66 8.71 3.86
C THR A 249 4.94 9.25 2.46
N SER A 250 3.93 9.48 1.63
CA SER A 250 4.15 9.66 0.19
C SER A 250 3.40 10.87 -0.39
N LEU A 251 2.86 11.75 0.45
CA LEU A 251 2.16 12.95 -0.01
C LEU A 251 3.11 14.12 -0.32
N PHE A 252 4.39 14.03 0.04
CA PHE A 252 5.38 15.08 -0.17
C PHE A 252 5.31 15.70 -1.57
N GLY A 253 5.31 14.86 -2.63
CA GLY A 253 5.32 15.35 -4.01
C GLY A 253 4.09 16.17 -4.39
N PHE A 254 2.90 15.78 -3.89
CA PHE A 254 1.67 16.56 -4.07
C PHE A 254 1.75 17.89 -3.34
N ILE A 255 2.06 17.86 -2.04
CA ILE A 255 2.03 19.04 -1.18
C ILE A 255 3.09 20.06 -1.61
N PHE A 256 4.32 19.60 -1.88
CA PHE A 256 5.42 20.45 -2.30
C PHE A 256 5.08 21.26 -3.55
N VAL A 257 4.47 20.64 -4.57
CA VAL A 257 4.19 21.28 -5.85
C VAL A 257 2.85 22.02 -5.84
N MET A 258 1.80 21.45 -5.22
CA MET A 258 0.45 22.05 -5.28
C MET A 258 0.30 23.28 -4.39
N THR A 259 0.69 23.16 -3.12
CA THR A 259 0.32 24.11 -2.08
C THR A 259 1.50 24.66 -1.28
N ALA A 260 2.66 23.99 -1.35
CA ALA A 260 3.80 24.23 -0.44
C ALA A 260 3.37 24.25 1.05
N GLY A 261 2.37 23.41 1.40
CA GLY A 261 1.80 23.32 2.74
C GLY A 261 0.76 24.37 3.12
N GLY A 262 0.52 25.34 2.26
CA GLY A 262 -0.39 26.47 2.50
C GLY A 262 -1.88 26.20 2.25
N PRO A 263 -2.74 27.20 2.56
CA PRO A 263 -2.46 28.37 3.37
C PRO A 263 -2.28 28.03 4.88
N LEU A 264 -1.41 28.77 5.57
CA LEU A 264 -1.22 28.65 7.04
C LEU A 264 -1.06 27.20 7.55
N TYR A 265 -0.22 26.42 6.88
CA TYR A 265 0.04 24.99 7.19
C TYR A 265 -1.19 24.06 7.05
N SER A 266 -2.30 24.53 6.47
CA SER A 266 -3.55 23.76 6.40
C SER A 266 -3.47 22.49 5.53
N THR A 267 -2.52 22.44 4.60
CA THR A 267 -2.27 21.26 3.75
C THR A 267 -0.92 20.61 4.04
N THR A 268 -0.17 21.13 5.01
CA THR A 268 1.10 20.53 5.43
C THR A 268 0.87 19.12 5.95
N THR A 269 1.63 18.16 5.44
CA THR A 269 1.62 16.77 5.89
C THR A 269 2.85 16.47 6.73
N LEU A 270 2.83 15.37 7.47
CA LEU A 270 3.93 15.01 8.35
C LEU A 270 5.24 14.77 7.57
N ASP A 271 5.18 14.10 6.42
CA ASP A 271 6.33 13.86 5.54
C ASP A 271 6.88 15.18 4.96
N TYR A 272 6.01 16.12 4.60
CA TYR A 272 6.42 17.44 4.17
C TYR A 272 7.03 18.26 5.32
N LEU A 273 6.50 18.14 6.54
CA LEU A 273 7.04 18.79 7.74
C LEU A 273 8.44 18.24 8.11
N VAL A 274 8.69 16.94 7.92
CA VAL A 274 10.04 16.35 8.04
C VAL A 274 11.02 17.08 7.13
N TYR A 275 10.65 17.25 5.87
CA TYR A 275 11.48 17.99 4.90
C TYR A 275 11.71 19.44 5.33
N GLN A 276 10.65 20.15 5.76
CA GLN A 276 10.79 21.53 6.22
C GLN A 276 11.72 21.66 7.41
N LYS A 277 11.63 20.76 8.40
CA LYS A 277 12.53 20.79 9.57
C LYS A 277 13.96 20.40 9.21
N ALA A 278 14.14 19.30 8.51
CA ALA A 278 15.48 18.78 8.20
C ALA A 278 16.27 19.67 7.23
N PHE A 279 15.60 20.15 6.16
CA PHE A 279 16.30 20.80 5.05
C PHE A 279 16.01 22.31 4.97
N SER A 280 14.77 22.76 5.16
CA SER A 280 14.47 24.19 5.07
C SER A 280 14.89 24.96 6.33
N ALA A 281 14.73 24.37 7.51
CA ALA A 281 15.14 24.95 8.79
C ALA A 281 16.54 24.50 9.23
N SER A 282 17.20 23.61 8.49
CA SER A 282 18.52 23.04 8.81
C SER A 282 18.58 22.40 10.20
N ASP A 283 17.46 21.84 10.69
CA ASP A 283 17.38 21.08 11.94
C ASP A 283 17.17 19.60 11.65
N MET A 284 18.26 18.92 11.26
CA MET A 284 18.23 17.50 10.93
C MET A 284 17.85 16.64 12.12
N GLY A 285 18.17 17.09 13.35
CA GLY A 285 17.83 16.40 14.59
C GLY A 285 16.31 16.29 14.77
N GLN A 286 15.61 17.43 14.68
CA GLN A 286 14.14 17.44 14.75
C GLN A 286 13.48 16.75 13.56
N GLY A 287 14.01 16.92 12.33
CA GLY A 287 13.51 16.22 11.14
C GLY A 287 13.56 14.70 11.30
N SER A 288 14.72 14.19 11.75
CA SER A 288 14.91 12.75 12.00
C SER A 288 14.01 12.24 13.14
N ALA A 289 13.89 12.97 14.25
CA ALA A 289 13.01 12.58 15.35
C ALA A 289 11.54 12.51 14.92
N LEU A 290 11.08 13.48 14.10
CA LEU A 290 9.72 13.45 13.53
C LEU A 290 9.53 12.25 12.60
N ALA A 291 10.51 11.92 11.74
CA ALA A 291 10.46 10.75 10.86
C ALA A 291 10.35 9.44 11.66
N ILE A 292 11.08 9.30 12.78
CA ILE A 292 10.98 8.14 13.67
C ILE A 292 9.61 8.05 14.35
N ILE A 293 9.02 9.17 14.77
CA ILE A 293 7.65 9.21 15.33
C ILE A 293 6.65 8.73 14.28
N ILE A 294 6.74 9.25 13.04
CA ILE A 294 5.87 8.83 11.93
C ILE A 294 6.01 7.33 11.68
N PHE A 295 7.24 6.82 11.64
CA PHE A 295 7.49 5.39 11.48
C PHE A 295 6.81 4.57 12.58
N GLY A 296 6.89 4.99 13.84
CA GLY A 296 6.22 4.35 14.97
C GLY A 296 4.69 4.34 14.84
N ILE A 297 4.09 5.46 14.41
CA ILE A 297 2.65 5.58 14.16
C ILE A 297 2.22 4.59 13.07
N ILE A 298 2.92 4.59 11.94
CA ILE A 298 2.63 3.74 10.80
C ILE A 298 2.77 2.26 11.16
N ALA A 299 3.86 1.89 11.82
CA ALA A 299 4.08 0.51 12.27
C ALA A 299 2.93 0.03 13.17
N THR A 300 2.49 0.89 14.10
CA THR A 300 1.36 0.58 15.00
C THR A 300 0.05 0.41 14.22
N LEU A 301 -0.25 1.33 13.30
CA LEU A 301 -1.45 1.26 12.46
C LEU A 301 -1.44 0.01 11.59
N THR A 302 -0.32 -0.30 10.96
CA THR A 302 -0.18 -1.49 10.09
C THR A 302 -0.36 -2.78 10.88
N VAL A 303 0.24 -2.88 12.08
CA VAL A 303 0.06 -4.04 12.95
C VAL A 303 -1.40 -4.16 13.41
N ALA A 304 -2.05 -3.06 13.76
CA ALA A 304 -3.46 -3.06 14.16
C ALA A 304 -4.37 -3.53 13.00
N GLN A 305 -4.18 -2.97 11.81
CA GLN A 305 -4.93 -3.35 10.61
C GLN A 305 -4.70 -4.83 10.23
N SER A 306 -3.45 -5.31 10.24
CA SER A 306 -3.13 -6.69 9.90
C SER A 306 -3.68 -7.71 10.90
N LYS A 307 -3.72 -7.37 12.20
CA LYS A 307 -4.35 -8.22 13.22
C LYS A 307 -5.86 -8.31 13.04
N TYR A 308 -6.51 -7.19 12.75
CA TYR A 308 -7.95 -7.17 12.49
C TYR A 308 -8.33 -8.12 11.36
N LEU A 309 -7.57 -8.09 10.26
CA LEU A 309 -7.80 -8.94 9.09
C LEU A 309 -7.58 -10.43 9.37
N ARG A 310 -6.52 -10.76 10.12
CA ARG A 310 -6.19 -12.15 10.42
C ARG A 310 -7.21 -12.81 11.38
N ASN A 311 -7.82 -12.04 12.25
CA ASN A 311 -8.83 -12.56 13.19
C ASN A 311 -10.15 -12.91 12.49
N ASP A 312 -10.41 -12.37 11.30
CA ASP A 312 -11.61 -12.66 10.52
C ASP A 312 -11.50 -13.94 9.68
N ASP A 313 -10.27 -14.42 9.40
CA ASP A 313 -10.02 -15.67 8.66
C ASP A 313 -10.25 -16.93 9.52
N GLY A 314 -10.51 -16.79 10.80
CA GLY A 314 -10.77 -17.87 11.77
C GLY A 314 -12.25 -18.12 12.09
N ARG A 315 -13.17 -17.43 11.42
CA ARG A 315 -14.64 -17.62 11.56
C ARG A 315 -15.27 -18.08 10.23
#